data_520bef9e0c02a34e59524aabfd3364d8
#
_entry.id   520bef9e0c02a34e59524aabfd3364d8
#
_cell.length_a   1.000
_cell.length_b   1.000
_cell.length_c   1.000
_cell.angle_alpha   90.00
_cell.angle_beta   90.00
_cell.angle_gamma   90.00
#
_symmetry.space_group_name_H-M   'P 1'
#
loop_
_entity.id
_entity.type
_entity.pdbx_description
1 polymer ?
#
loop_
_entity_poly.entity_id
_entity_poly.type
_entity_poly.pdbx_seq_one_letter_code
_entity_poly.pdbx_strand_id
1 'polypeptide(L)'
;MEKGREPMSATYRSFFGMTREAFDPDLGLKDILETQDITSIRQRFDYTLRLGAVGLLTGEVGSGKSTALRFVLSKLHPSEYKTIWITACSGSILEFYRLLISELNMGNTGCKSVMIKSIKKSIRQIVLEKKMKVVLVVDEASLIRLEVFAELHTITQFEQDSKPWLPIILAGRSNLIDKLMYQTSMPLASRIVARSHMEPINRQEMEQYILHHLAITGVKTNLFEDNAITAVHQGSGGILRKANHLARGALVAAAKDQSMTVTADHVRLASTEIF
;
A
#
# COMPACT_ATOMS: atom_id res chain seq x y z
N MET A 1 44.58 -6.87 -13.04
CA MET A 1 43.91 -7.11 -11.75
C MET A 1 42.80 -6.05 -11.62
N GLU A 2 41.60 -6.32 -12.11
CA GLU A 2 40.43 -5.47 -11.90
C GLU A 2 40.03 -5.62 -10.44
N LYS A 3 40.18 -4.56 -9.67
CA LYS A 3 39.54 -4.44 -8.36
C LYS A 3 38.01 -4.43 -8.61
N GLY A 4 37.34 -5.51 -8.22
CA GLY A 4 35.88 -5.59 -8.26
C GLY A 4 35.29 -4.35 -7.56
N ARG A 5 34.50 -3.58 -8.29
CA ARG A 5 33.71 -2.48 -7.73
C ARG A 5 32.73 -3.11 -6.74
N GLU A 6 32.97 -2.92 -5.44
CA GLU A 6 31.94 -3.22 -4.44
C GLU A 6 30.64 -2.50 -4.84
N PRO A 7 29.48 -3.16 -4.69
CA PRO A 7 28.22 -2.51 -5.02
C PRO A 7 28.04 -1.25 -4.18
N MET A 8 27.62 -0.15 -4.80
CA MET A 8 27.51 1.20 -4.19
C MET A 8 26.70 1.19 -2.87
N SER A 9 25.77 0.24 -2.70
CA SER A 9 24.99 0.04 -1.49
C SER A 9 25.81 -0.45 -0.29
N ALA A 10 26.86 -1.25 -0.51
CA ALA A 10 27.70 -1.75 0.59
C ALA A 10 28.56 -0.66 1.21
N THR A 11 28.98 0.34 0.42
CA THR A 11 29.93 1.36 0.82
C THR A 11 29.34 2.37 1.83
N TYR A 12 28.12 2.91 1.60
CA TYR A 12 27.54 3.88 2.53
C TYR A 12 27.05 3.22 3.83
N ARG A 13 26.58 1.97 3.76
CA ARG A 13 26.15 1.24 4.95
C ARG A 13 27.29 1.04 5.94
N SER A 14 28.44 0.58 5.46
CA SER A 14 29.63 0.41 6.30
C SER A 14 30.15 1.74 6.84
N PHE A 15 30.08 2.81 6.04
CA PHE A 15 30.50 4.16 6.43
C PHE A 15 29.68 4.70 7.62
N PHE A 16 28.34 4.55 7.59
CA PHE A 16 27.46 5.00 8.67
C PHE A 16 27.19 3.94 9.75
N GLY A 17 27.82 2.77 9.67
CA GLY A 17 27.59 1.68 10.64
C GLY A 17 26.19 1.07 10.61
N MET A 18 25.53 1.08 9.44
CA MET A 18 24.18 0.57 9.26
C MET A 18 24.16 -0.96 9.15
N THR A 19 23.26 -1.61 9.89
CA THR A 19 23.10 -3.06 9.87
C THR A 19 22.32 -3.56 8.65
N ARG A 20 21.49 -2.70 8.04
CA ARG A 20 20.69 -2.99 6.85
C ARG A 20 20.51 -1.75 5.97
N GLU A 21 19.92 -1.92 4.80
CA GLU A 21 19.64 -0.85 3.84
C GLU A 21 18.72 0.21 4.46
N ALA A 22 19.08 1.49 4.33
CA ALA A 22 18.20 2.58 4.73
C ALA A 22 17.14 2.83 3.64
N PHE A 23 15.93 3.16 4.05
CA PHE A 23 14.80 3.46 3.14
C PHE A 23 14.51 2.31 2.16
N ASP A 24 14.65 1.05 2.65
CA ASP A 24 14.36 -0.14 1.86
C ASP A 24 12.86 -0.23 1.52
N PRO A 25 12.49 -0.52 0.26
CA PRO A 25 11.11 -0.80 -0.10
C PRO A 25 10.56 -2.08 0.56
N ASP A 26 11.42 -3.06 0.88
CA ASP A 26 11.04 -4.27 1.61
C ASP A 26 11.05 -4.06 3.13
N LEU A 27 10.13 -3.20 3.57
CA LEU A 27 9.97 -2.91 4.98
C LEU A 27 9.16 -3.99 5.68
N GLY A 28 9.73 -4.56 6.75
CA GLY A 28 9.01 -5.50 7.62
C GLY A 28 7.81 -4.84 8.30
N LEU A 29 6.76 -5.62 8.58
CA LEU A 29 5.54 -5.09 9.22
C LEU A 29 5.79 -4.41 10.58
N LYS A 30 6.80 -4.88 11.32
CA LYS A 30 7.21 -4.32 12.61
C LYS A 30 7.90 -2.96 12.49
N ASP A 31 8.43 -2.68 11.31
CA ASP A 31 9.25 -1.52 11.01
C ASP A 31 8.45 -0.41 10.32
N ILE A 32 7.16 -0.62 10.11
CA ILE A 32 6.26 0.41 9.56
C ILE A 32 5.99 1.44 10.66
N LEU A 33 6.26 2.71 10.37
CA LEU A 33 5.93 3.82 11.26
C LEU A 33 4.40 3.97 11.35
N GLU A 34 3.84 3.71 12.53
CA GLU A 34 2.41 3.91 12.78
C GLU A 34 2.12 5.41 12.97
N THR A 35 1.73 6.07 11.88
CA THR A 35 1.33 7.48 11.88
C THR A 35 -0.14 7.63 12.29
N GLN A 36 -0.55 8.88 12.57
CA GLN A 36 -1.95 9.19 12.85
C GLN A 36 -2.86 8.84 11.67
N ASP A 37 -2.37 9.01 10.43
CA ASP A 37 -3.11 8.61 9.23
C ASP A 37 -3.33 7.12 9.16
N ILE A 38 -2.31 6.31 9.41
CA ILE A 38 -2.43 4.84 9.45
C ILE A 38 -3.43 4.41 10.53
N THR A 39 -3.41 5.06 11.69
CA THR A 39 -4.37 4.79 12.78
C THR A 39 -5.80 5.13 12.33
N SER A 40 -6.00 6.26 11.68
CA SER A 40 -7.30 6.66 11.12
C SER A 40 -7.79 5.71 10.03
N ILE A 41 -6.88 5.27 9.14
CA ILE A 41 -7.18 4.27 8.11
C ILE A 41 -7.62 2.96 8.78
N ARG A 42 -6.93 2.50 9.82
CA ARG A 42 -7.28 1.29 10.57
C ARG A 42 -8.70 1.37 11.15
N GLN A 43 -9.05 2.47 11.81
CA GLN A 43 -10.38 2.66 12.39
C GLN A 43 -11.49 2.58 11.33
N ARG A 44 -11.29 3.22 10.16
CA ARG A 44 -12.23 3.19 9.04
C ARG A 44 -12.29 1.82 8.36
N PHE A 45 -11.17 1.12 8.30
CA PHE A 45 -11.09 -0.24 7.83
C PHE A 45 -11.90 -1.18 8.74
N ASP A 46 -11.67 -1.13 10.06
CA ASP A 46 -12.40 -1.93 11.04
C ASP A 46 -13.92 -1.65 10.99
N TYR A 47 -14.29 -0.38 10.79
CA TYR A 47 -15.69 0.00 10.60
C TYR A 47 -16.30 -0.64 9.34
N THR A 48 -15.55 -0.61 8.22
CA THR A 48 -15.95 -1.22 6.96
C THR A 48 -16.15 -2.74 7.10
N LEU A 49 -15.20 -3.41 7.76
CA LEU A 49 -15.28 -4.86 8.01
C LEU A 49 -16.49 -5.23 8.87
N ARG A 50 -16.77 -4.44 9.90
CA ARG A 50 -17.89 -4.68 10.82
C ARG A 50 -19.23 -4.56 10.11
N LEU A 51 -19.37 -3.64 9.18
CA LEU A 51 -20.58 -3.45 8.38
C LEU A 51 -20.66 -4.39 7.17
N GLY A 52 -19.55 -5.06 6.80
CA GLY A 52 -19.49 -5.88 5.58
C GLY A 52 -19.70 -5.05 4.30
N ALA A 53 -19.28 -3.80 4.32
CA ALA A 53 -19.54 -2.79 3.30
C ALA A 53 -18.28 -2.53 2.43
N VAL A 54 -18.22 -1.39 1.75
CA VAL A 54 -17.09 -0.98 0.92
C VAL A 54 -16.32 0.16 1.60
N GLY A 55 -15.01 0.05 1.66
CA GLY A 55 -14.08 1.10 2.09
C GLY A 55 -13.23 1.59 0.93
N LEU A 56 -12.87 2.86 0.95
CA LEU A 56 -12.06 3.51 -0.07
C LEU A 56 -10.80 4.11 0.55
N LEU A 57 -9.63 3.79 -0.02
CA LEU A 57 -8.35 4.40 0.30
C LEU A 57 -7.76 5.03 -0.96
N THR A 58 -7.61 6.34 -0.96
CA THR A 58 -7.02 7.07 -2.10
C THR A 58 -5.73 7.78 -1.69
N GLY A 59 -4.97 8.24 -2.66
CA GLY A 59 -3.74 9.01 -2.47
C GLY A 59 -2.83 8.93 -3.68
N GLU A 60 -1.80 9.75 -3.71
CA GLU A 60 -0.84 9.82 -4.79
C GLU A 60 0.00 8.54 -4.94
N VAL A 61 0.60 8.35 -6.12
CA VAL A 61 1.53 7.23 -6.37
C VAL A 61 2.75 7.37 -5.45
N GLY A 62 3.02 6.33 -4.67
CA GLY A 62 4.14 6.35 -3.71
C GLY A 62 3.83 7.00 -2.36
N SER A 63 2.56 7.34 -2.06
CA SER A 63 2.14 7.84 -0.75
C SER A 63 2.14 6.80 0.37
N GLY A 64 2.32 5.49 0.07
CA GLY A 64 2.35 4.44 1.07
C GLY A 64 1.03 3.66 1.25
N LYS A 65 0.04 3.79 0.36
CA LYS A 65 -1.26 3.10 0.44
C LYS A 65 -1.14 1.59 0.67
N SER A 66 -0.36 0.91 -0.19
CA SER A 66 -0.17 -0.55 -0.08
C SER A 66 0.54 -0.94 1.23
N THR A 67 1.48 -0.11 1.70
CA THR A 67 2.16 -0.30 2.98
C THR A 67 1.17 -0.15 4.15
N ALA A 68 0.33 0.89 4.13
CA ALA A 68 -0.71 1.11 5.13
C ALA A 68 -1.71 -0.06 5.15
N LEU A 69 -2.15 -0.54 3.99
CA LEU A 69 -3.05 -1.70 3.90
C LEU A 69 -2.38 -2.97 4.44
N ARG A 70 -1.13 -3.26 4.08
CA ARG A 70 -0.38 -4.40 4.63
C ARG A 70 -0.31 -4.32 6.15
N PHE A 71 -0.04 -3.15 6.70
CA PHE A 71 0.02 -2.93 8.14
C PHE A 71 -1.35 -3.17 8.80
N VAL A 72 -2.42 -2.58 8.27
CA VAL A 72 -3.77 -2.73 8.83
C VAL A 72 -4.23 -4.19 8.76
N LEU A 73 -4.01 -4.87 7.63
CA LEU A 73 -4.34 -6.29 7.47
C LEU A 73 -3.56 -7.19 8.43
N SER A 74 -2.31 -6.84 8.75
CA SER A 74 -1.50 -7.62 9.71
C SER A 74 -2.03 -7.60 11.14
N LYS A 75 -2.93 -6.67 11.45
CA LYS A 75 -3.62 -6.62 12.76
C LYS A 75 -4.84 -7.54 12.84
N LEU A 76 -5.28 -8.09 11.70
CA LEU A 76 -6.35 -9.07 11.66
C LEU A 76 -5.82 -10.44 12.09
N HIS A 77 -6.57 -11.13 12.95
CA HIS A 77 -6.14 -12.45 13.39
C HIS A 77 -6.34 -13.49 12.27
N PRO A 78 -5.31 -14.25 11.87
CA PRO A 78 -5.38 -15.17 10.72
C PRO A 78 -6.42 -16.29 10.88
N SER A 79 -6.77 -16.68 12.13
CA SER A 79 -7.82 -17.68 12.37
C SER A 79 -9.24 -17.14 12.23
N GLU A 80 -9.42 -15.82 12.29
CA GLU A 80 -10.73 -15.17 12.18
C GLU A 80 -11.01 -14.61 10.80
N TYR A 81 -9.96 -14.23 10.06
CA TYR A 81 -10.07 -13.54 8.80
C TYR A 81 -9.34 -14.26 7.67
N LYS A 82 -10.03 -14.49 6.57
CA LYS A 82 -9.44 -14.82 5.27
C LYS A 82 -9.33 -13.55 4.44
N THR A 83 -8.11 -13.07 4.28
CA THR A 83 -7.81 -11.94 3.40
C THR A 83 -7.60 -12.43 1.98
N ILE A 84 -8.24 -11.77 1.02
CA ILE A 84 -8.04 -11.93 -0.42
C ILE A 84 -7.44 -10.62 -0.90
N TRP A 85 -6.20 -10.65 -1.41
CA TRP A 85 -5.51 -9.47 -1.94
C TRP A 85 -5.38 -9.58 -3.45
N ILE A 86 -5.90 -8.60 -4.16
CA ILE A 86 -5.78 -8.50 -5.61
C ILE A 86 -5.10 -7.17 -5.95
N THR A 87 -4.02 -7.23 -6.72
CA THR A 87 -3.50 -6.05 -7.40
C THR A 87 -4.22 -5.95 -8.74
N ALA A 88 -5.01 -4.90 -8.90
CA ALA A 88 -5.81 -4.71 -10.08
C ALA A 88 -4.94 -4.42 -11.31
N CYS A 89 -5.43 -4.87 -12.46
CA CYS A 89 -4.90 -4.55 -13.77
C CYS A 89 -6.01 -3.96 -14.67
N SER A 90 -5.64 -3.43 -15.83
CA SER A 90 -6.58 -2.89 -16.82
C SER A 90 -7.35 -3.97 -17.59
N GLY A 91 -7.37 -5.18 -17.07
CA GLY A 91 -8.00 -6.35 -17.68
C GLY A 91 -9.52 -6.34 -17.67
N SER A 92 -10.09 -7.36 -18.30
CA SER A 92 -11.53 -7.60 -18.36
C SER A 92 -12.08 -8.12 -17.03
N ILE A 93 -13.41 -8.16 -16.89
CA ILE A 93 -14.07 -8.77 -15.73
C ILE A 93 -13.73 -10.27 -15.58
N LEU A 94 -13.48 -10.98 -16.67
CA LEU A 94 -13.09 -12.40 -16.61
C LEU A 94 -11.70 -12.56 -15.99
N GLU A 95 -10.76 -11.68 -16.31
CA GLU A 95 -9.43 -11.66 -15.71
C GLU A 95 -9.51 -11.35 -14.22
N PHE A 96 -10.36 -10.40 -13.83
CA PHE A 96 -10.61 -10.10 -12.42
C PHE A 96 -11.16 -11.33 -11.67
N TYR A 97 -12.11 -12.06 -12.25
CA TYR A 97 -12.62 -13.29 -11.64
C TYR A 97 -11.57 -14.40 -11.57
N ARG A 98 -10.68 -14.52 -12.57
CA ARG A 98 -9.57 -15.47 -12.52
C ARG A 98 -8.59 -15.14 -11.38
N LEU A 99 -8.29 -13.87 -11.16
CA LEU A 99 -7.48 -13.45 -10.00
C LEU A 99 -8.16 -13.84 -8.68
N LEU A 100 -9.46 -13.58 -8.52
CA LEU A 100 -10.22 -14.00 -7.34
C LEU A 100 -10.18 -15.52 -7.12
N ILE A 101 -10.38 -16.29 -8.18
CA ILE A 101 -10.34 -17.77 -8.15
C ILE A 101 -8.97 -18.27 -7.73
N SER A 102 -7.90 -17.66 -8.26
CA SER A 102 -6.52 -17.98 -7.89
C SER A 102 -6.25 -17.71 -6.40
N GLU A 103 -6.66 -16.55 -5.88
CA GLU A 103 -6.49 -16.19 -4.47
C GLU A 103 -7.33 -17.07 -3.52
N LEU A 104 -8.43 -17.60 -4.01
CA LEU A 104 -9.25 -18.57 -3.28
C LEU A 104 -8.72 -20.01 -3.39
N ASN A 105 -7.59 -20.24 -4.09
CA ASN A 105 -6.98 -21.54 -4.37
C ASN A 105 -7.96 -22.52 -5.05
N MET A 106 -8.74 -22.02 -6.00
CA MET A 106 -9.73 -22.80 -6.73
C MET A 106 -9.21 -23.16 -8.13
N GLY A 107 -9.60 -24.30 -8.65
CA GLY A 107 -9.31 -24.68 -10.03
C GLY A 107 -9.96 -23.72 -11.04
N ASN A 108 -9.30 -23.49 -12.19
CA ASN A 108 -9.81 -22.62 -13.23
C ASN A 108 -11.10 -23.21 -13.83
N THR A 109 -12.18 -22.45 -13.79
CA THR A 109 -13.51 -22.94 -14.13
C THR A 109 -14.17 -22.07 -15.19
N GLY A 110 -14.26 -22.56 -16.38
CA GLY A 110 -15.23 -22.31 -17.42
C GLY A 110 -15.68 -20.86 -17.68
N CYS A 111 -16.99 -20.69 -17.90
CA CYS A 111 -17.60 -19.41 -18.25
C CYS A 111 -17.86 -18.50 -17.02
N LYS A 112 -18.12 -17.22 -17.28
CA LYS A 112 -18.36 -16.18 -16.28
C LYS A 112 -19.37 -16.60 -15.18
N SER A 113 -20.49 -17.19 -15.56
CA SER A 113 -21.54 -17.58 -14.61
C SER A 113 -21.09 -18.71 -13.66
N VAL A 114 -20.27 -19.62 -14.15
CA VAL A 114 -19.68 -20.70 -13.33
C VAL A 114 -18.65 -20.10 -12.35
N MET A 115 -17.81 -19.17 -12.83
CA MET A 115 -16.84 -18.47 -11.97
C MET A 115 -17.53 -17.74 -10.80
N ILE A 116 -18.58 -16.95 -11.08
CA ILE A 116 -19.35 -16.25 -10.04
C ILE A 116 -19.94 -17.22 -9.02
N LYS A 117 -20.57 -18.29 -9.49
CA LYS A 117 -21.15 -19.32 -8.60
C LYS A 117 -20.08 -19.97 -7.73
N SER A 118 -18.94 -20.29 -8.30
CA SER A 118 -17.82 -20.92 -7.58
C SER A 118 -17.21 -19.98 -6.55
N ILE A 119 -17.00 -18.71 -6.88
CA ILE A 119 -16.52 -17.69 -5.93
C ILE A 119 -17.49 -17.55 -4.76
N LYS A 120 -18.79 -17.36 -5.04
CA LYS A 120 -19.83 -17.25 -4.00
C LYS A 120 -19.91 -18.50 -3.12
N LYS A 121 -19.81 -19.69 -3.72
CA LYS A 121 -19.78 -20.96 -2.99
C LYS A 121 -18.58 -21.05 -2.06
N SER A 122 -17.39 -20.69 -2.53
CA SER A 122 -16.18 -20.70 -1.72
C SER A 122 -16.27 -19.73 -0.54
N ILE A 123 -16.72 -18.49 -0.78
CA ILE A 123 -16.90 -17.51 0.29
C ILE A 123 -17.92 -18.02 1.32
N ARG A 124 -19.06 -18.57 0.86
CA ARG A 124 -20.07 -19.17 1.74
C ARG A 124 -19.48 -20.29 2.62
N GLN A 125 -18.65 -21.15 2.04
CA GLN A 125 -17.98 -22.23 2.78
C GLN A 125 -17.01 -21.67 3.83
N ILE A 126 -16.22 -20.66 3.50
CA ILE A 126 -15.32 -20.02 4.46
C ILE A 126 -16.11 -19.43 5.64
N VAL A 127 -17.21 -18.74 5.34
CA VAL A 127 -18.01 -18.07 6.39
C VAL A 127 -18.79 -19.07 7.24
N LEU A 128 -19.49 -20.03 6.63
CA LEU A 128 -20.40 -20.91 7.34
C LEU A 128 -19.72 -22.14 7.95
N GLU A 129 -18.79 -22.74 7.22
CA GLU A 129 -18.12 -23.99 7.65
C GLU A 129 -16.88 -23.69 8.48
N LYS A 130 -16.01 -22.78 8.00
CA LYS A 130 -14.77 -22.43 8.71
C LYS A 130 -14.98 -21.36 9.79
N LYS A 131 -16.15 -20.71 9.84
CA LYS A 131 -16.48 -19.62 10.79
C LYS A 131 -15.52 -18.42 10.70
N MET A 132 -14.94 -18.20 9.52
CA MET A 132 -14.04 -17.09 9.27
C MET A 132 -14.75 -15.96 8.52
N LYS A 133 -14.35 -14.74 8.80
CA LYS A 133 -14.75 -13.56 8.01
C LYS A 133 -13.87 -13.46 6.76
N VAL A 134 -14.42 -13.00 5.65
CA VAL A 134 -13.66 -12.79 4.41
C VAL A 134 -13.54 -11.30 4.19
N VAL A 135 -12.40 -10.83 3.70
CA VAL A 135 -12.19 -9.46 3.24
C VAL A 135 -11.49 -9.47 1.89
N LEU A 136 -12.02 -8.71 0.94
CA LEU A 136 -11.41 -8.48 -0.37
C LEU A 136 -10.73 -7.12 -0.37
N VAL A 137 -9.43 -7.13 -0.62
CA VAL A 137 -8.63 -5.91 -0.84
C VAL A 137 -8.24 -5.85 -2.30
N VAL A 138 -8.58 -4.75 -2.95
CA VAL A 138 -8.23 -4.47 -4.34
C VAL A 138 -7.30 -3.28 -4.38
N ASP A 139 -6.01 -3.56 -4.50
CA ASP A 139 -4.99 -2.53 -4.67
C ASP A 139 -4.91 -2.09 -6.13
N GLU A 140 -4.45 -0.87 -6.39
CA GLU A 140 -4.45 -0.22 -7.73
C GLU A 140 -5.83 -0.22 -8.40
N ALA A 141 -6.92 -0.15 -7.62
CA ALA A 141 -8.30 -0.17 -8.11
C ALA A 141 -8.61 0.94 -9.14
N SER A 142 -7.80 2.00 -9.19
CA SER A 142 -7.88 3.03 -10.22
C SER A 142 -7.60 2.52 -11.65
N LEU A 143 -6.98 1.33 -11.80
CA LEU A 143 -6.74 0.69 -13.11
C LEU A 143 -7.97 -0.08 -13.60
N ILE A 144 -8.89 -0.44 -12.71
CA ILE A 144 -10.09 -1.23 -13.04
C ILE A 144 -10.96 -0.50 -14.07
N ARG A 145 -11.50 -1.26 -15.04
CA ARG A 145 -12.48 -0.76 -16.00
C ARG A 145 -13.84 -0.56 -15.33
N LEU A 146 -14.64 0.39 -15.83
CA LEU A 146 -15.96 0.73 -15.25
C LEU A 146 -16.90 -0.47 -15.16
N GLU A 147 -16.89 -1.35 -16.15
CA GLU A 147 -17.71 -2.57 -16.16
C GLU A 147 -17.44 -3.51 -14.99
N VAL A 148 -16.18 -3.52 -14.47
CA VAL A 148 -15.82 -4.35 -13.32
C VAL A 148 -16.42 -3.82 -12.03
N PHE A 149 -16.54 -2.51 -11.86
CA PHE A 149 -17.20 -1.93 -10.67
C PHE A 149 -18.69 -2.32 -10.61
N ALA A 150 -19.38 -2.33 -11.77
CA ALA A 150 -20.76 -2.77 -11.85
C ALA A 150 -20.91 -4.23 -11.40
N GLU A 151 -19.96 -5.09 -11.76
CA GLU A 151 -19.99 -6.51 -11.41
C GLU A 151 -19.54 -6.78 -9.96
N LEU A 152 -18.60 -5.98 -9.42
CA LEU A 152 -18.15 -6.12 -8.02
C LEU A 152 -19.32 -6.04 -7.04
N HIS A 153 -20.28 -5.18 -7.28
CA HIS A 153 -21.47 -5.07 -6.45
C HIS A 153 -22.26 -6.39 -6.43
N THR A 154 -22.35 -7.13 -7.56
CA THR A 154 -23.12 -8.38 -7.62
C THR A 154 -22.45 -9.52 -6.85
N ILE A 155 -21.12 -9.52 -6.75
CA ILE A 155 -20.37 -10.52 -5.99
C ILE A 155 -20.63 -10.36 -4.49
N THR A 156 -20.88 -9.15 -4.01
CA THR A 156 -21.12 -8.88 -2.58
C THR A 156 -22.52 -9.31 -2.13
N GLN A 157 -23.44 -9.59 -3.06
CA GLN A 157 -24.82 -9.96 -2.75
C GLN A 157 -24.91 -11.44 -2.37
N PHE A 158 -25.07 -11.71 -1.09
CA PHE A 158 -25.34 -13.05 -0.56
C PHE A 158 -26.72 -13.11 0.06
N GLU A 159 -27.40 -14.27 -0.04
CA GLU A 159 -28.73 -14.53 0.53
C GLU A 159 -29.72 -13.38 0.22
N GLN A 160 -29.92 -13.09 -1.07
CA GLN A 160 -30.76 -11.98 -1.56
C GLN A 160 -30.32 -10.61 -0.98
N ASP A 161 -29.03 -10.38 -0.90
CA ASP A 161 -28.42 -9.15 -0.37
C ASP A 161 -28.62 -8.91 1.16
N SER A 162 -29.04 -9.95 1.89
CA SER A 162 -29.27 -9.85 3.34
C SER A 162 -28.02 -10.14 4.19
N LYS A 163 -26.93 -10.69 3.58
CA LYS A 163 -25.72 -11.11 4.29
C LYS A 163 -24.49 -10.37 3.78
N PRO A 164 -23.90 -9.49 4.58
CA PRO A 164 -22.70 -8.71 4.21
C PRO A 164 -21.41 -9.51 4.44
N TRP A 165 -21.25 -10.64 3.73
CA TRP A 165 -20.13 -11.58 3.96
C TRP A 165 -18.83 -11.19 3.27
N LEU A 166 -18.85 -10.24 2.36
CA LEU A 166 -17.67 -9.83 1.59
C LEU A 166 -17.49 -8.31 1.61
N PRO A 167 -16.95 -7.74 2.71
CA PRO A 167 -16.46 -6.37 2.68
C PRO A 167 -15.34 -6.21 1.65
N ILE A 168 -15.32 -5.05 0.99
CA ILE A 168 -14.34 -4.72 -0.03
C ILE A 168 -13.58 -3.46 0.38
N ILE A 169 -12.27 -3.49 0.26
CA ILE A 169 -11.42 -2.30 0.35
C ILE A 169 -10.85 -2.00 -1.04
N LEU A 170 -11.16 -0.84 -1.56
CA LEU A 170 -10.63 -0.35 -2.82
C LEU A 170 -9.52 0.67 -2.53
N ALA A 171 -8.31 0.41 -3.00
CA ALA A 171 -7.20 1.35 -2.89
C ALA A 171 -6.73 1.79 -4.28
N GLY A 172 -6.45 3.08 -4.44
CA GLY A 172 -6.01 3.59 -5.72
C GLY A 172 -5.68 5.09 -5.70
N ARG A 173 -5.49 5.66 -6.89
CA ARG A 173 -5.29 7.10 -7.06
C ARG A 173 -6.60 7.86 -6.86
N SER A 174 -6.52 9.17 -6.74
CA SER A 174 -7.69 10.06 -6.56
C SER A 174 -8.74 9.92 -7.67
N ASN A 175 -8.33 9.63 -8.93
CA ASN A 175 -9.25 9.38 -10.05
C ASN A 175 -10.15 8.14 -9.88
N LEU A 176 -9.90 7.30 -8.88
CA LEU A 176 -10.81 6.22 -8.50
C LEU A 176 -12.16 6.77 -8.05
N ILE A 177 -12.17 7.95 -7.41
CA ILE A 177 -13.40 8.62 -7.00
C ILE A 177 -14.25 8.95 -8.22
N ASP A 178 -13.64 9.51 -9.27
CA ASP A 178 -14.33 9.86 -10.50
C ASP A 178 -14.97 8.63 -11.16
N LYS A 179 -14.24 7.50 -11.18
CA LYS A 179 -14.76 6.23 -11.71
C LYS A 179 -15.96 5.71 -10.92
N LEU A 180 -15.98 5.92 -9.61
CA LEU A 180 -17.09 5.52 -8.75
C LEU A 180 -18.32 6.42 -8.89
N MET A 181 -18.17 7.65 -9.39
CA MET A 181 -19.27 8.58 -9.67
C MET A 181 -20.03 8.26 -10.97
N TYR A 182 -19.49 7.40 -11.84
CA TYR A 182 -20.23 6.98 -13.03
C TYR A 182 -21.46 6.17 -12.68
N GLN A 183 -22.55 6.35 -13.44
CA GLN A 183 -23.84 5.69 -13.21
C GLN A 183 -23.70 4.16 -13.12
N THR A 184 -22.87 3.56 -13.94
CA THR A 184 -22.60 2.11 -13.92
C THR A 184 -21.94 1.63 -12.62
N SER A 185 -21.18 2.49 -11.94
CA SER A 185 -20.48 2.18 -10.68
C SER A 185 -21.32 2.53 -9.44
N MET A 186 -22.41 3.29 -9.59
CA MET A 186 -23.25 3.76 -8.47
C MET A 186 -23.73 2.65 -7.53
N PRO A 187 -24.09 1.44 -8.01
CA PRO A 187 -24.50 0.36 -7.10
C PRO A 187 -23.39 -0.05 -6.11
N LEU A 188 -22.13 0.00 -6.53
CA LEU A 188 -20.98 -0.23 -5.65
C LEU A 188 -20.68 1.00 -4.79
N ALA A 189 -20.72 2.18 -5.39
CA ALA A 189 -20.42 3.45 -4.71
C ALA A 189 -21.40 3.73 -3.55
N SER A 190 -22.68 3.36 -3.69
CA SER A 190 -23.68 3.50 -2.63
C SER A 190 -23.41 2.64 -1.39
N ARG A 191 -22.51 1.65 -1.49
CA ARG A 191 -22.09 0.77 -0.39
C ARG A 191 -20.82 1.28 0.32
N ILE A 192 -20.25 2.41 -0.12
CA ILE A 192 -19.07 2.98 0.50
C ILE A 192 -19.46 3.66 1.81
N VAL A 193 -18.97 3.12 2.92
CA VAL A 193 -19.25 3.61 4.29
C VAL A 193 -18.06 4.36 4.89
N ALA A 194 -16.86 4.18 4.34
CA ALA A 194 -15.66 4.83 4.84
C ALA A 194 -14.74 5.25 3.68
N ARG A 195 -14.18 6.44 3.80
CA ARG A 195 -13.21 6.99 2.84
C ARG A 195 -12.01 7.51 3.59
N SER A 196 -10.83 7.14 3.12
CA SER A 196 -9.55 7.67 3.59
C SER A 196 -8.78 8.23 2.40
N HIS A 197 -8.07 9.31 2.63
CA HIS A 197 -7.12 9.84 1.67
C HIS A 197 -5.75 9.94 2.34
N MET A 198 -4.70 9.46 1.69
CA MET A 198 -3.34 9.64 2.15
C MET A 198 -2.77 10.88 1.49
N GLU A 199 -2.68 11.95 2.28
CA GLU A 199 -2.04 13.19 1.87
C GLU A 199 -0.51 13.04 1.83
N PRO A 200 0.19 13.88 1.04
CA PRO A 200 1.63 14.04 1.17
C PRO A 200 1.98 14.46 2.60
N ILE A 201 3.00 13.83 3.18
CA ILE A 201 3.44 14.16 4.55
C ILE A 201 4.06 15.54 4.61
N ASN A 202 3.83 16.24 5.73
CA ASN A 202 4.41 17.56 5.97
C ASN A 202 5.90 17.47 6.38
N ARG A 203 6.55 18.62 6.53
CA ARG A 203 7.99 18.67 6.87
C ARG A 203 8.31 18.03 8.22
N GLN A 204 7.45 18.20 9.22
CA GLN A 204 7.67 17.63 10.56
C GLN A 204 7.49 16.09 10.54
N GLU A 205 6.50 15.60 9.82
CA GLU A 205 6.31 14.16 9.60
C GLU A 205 7.45 13.55 8.78
N MET A 206 8.02 14.30 7.81
CA MET A 206 9.20 13.88 7.05
C MET A 206 10.40 13.68 7.97
N GLU A 207 10.62 14.57 8.92
CA GLU A 207 11.68 14.41 9.92
C GLU A 207 11.50 13.13 10.73
N GLN A 208 10.30 12.92 11.29
CA GLN A 208 9.99 11.69 12.03
C GLN A 208 10.19 10.44 11.18
N TYR A 209 9.81 10.50 9.92
CA TYR A 209 9.95 9.41 8.96
C TYR A 209 11.43 9.09 8.70
N ILE A 210 12.26 10.09 8.46
CA ILE A 210 13.70 9.91 8.24
C ILE A 210 14.37 9.32 9.48
N LEU A 211 14.09 9.89 10.67
CA LEU A 211 14.65 9.41 11.93
C LEU A 211 14.23 7.96 12.22
N HIS A 212 12.98 7.61 11.95
CA HIS A 212 12.50 6.24 12.09
C HIS A 212 13.27 5.27 11.18
N HIS A 213 13.47 5.63 9.90
CA HIS A 213 14.21 4.80 8.96
C HIS A 213 15.69 4.66 9.34
N LEU A 214 16.32 5.68 9.89
CA LEU A 214 17.68 5.58 10.43
C LEU A 214 17.72 4.65 11.65
N ALA A 215 16.77 4.79 12.59
CA ALA A 215 16.69 3.96 13.78
C ALA A 215 16.54 2.47 13.45
N ILE A 216 15.77 2.14 12.41
CA ILE A 216 15.60 0.77 11.91
C ILE A 216 16.95 0.17 11.44
N THR A 217 17.87 0.98 10.89
CA THR A 217 19.19 0.50 10.46
C THR A 217 20.20 0.37 11.61
N GLY A 218 19.82 0.70 12.84
CA GLY A 218 20.66 0.71 14.02
C GLY A 218 21.36 2.04 14.31
N VAL A 219 21.15 3.05 13.48
CA VAL A 219 21.71 4.41 13.67
C VAL A 219 20.79 5.20 14.60
N LYS A 220 21.32 5.62 15.76
CA LYS A 220 20.55 6.35 16.78
C LYS A 220 20.64 7.86 16.66
N THR A 221 21.62 8.35 15.91
CA THR A 221 21.87 9.77 15.71
C THR A 221 21.19 10.25 14.44
N ASN A 222 20.72 11.50 14.43
CA ASN A 222 20.25 12.11 13.20
C ASN A 222 21.46 12.41 12.30
N LEU A 223 21.50 11.77 11.14
CA LEU A 223 22.53 12.01 10.12
C LEU A 223 22.18 13.18 9.20
N PHE A 224 20.90 13.60 9.14
CA PHE A 224 20.44 14.65 8.24
C PHE A 224 20.41 16.00 8.96
N GLU A 225 21.05 17.00 8.38
CA GLU A 225 20.89 18.38 8.82
C GLU A 225 19.44 18.86 8.57
N ASP A 226 19.01 19.87 9.30
CA ASP A 226 17.65 20.43 9.16
C ASP A 226 17.34 20.89 7.74
N ASN A 227 18.31 21.52 7.08
CA ASN A 227 18.23 21.94 5.68
C ASN A 227 18.13 20.75 4.73
N ALA A 228 18.80 19.62 5.03
CA ALA A 228 18.71 18.41 4.24
C ALA A 228 17.31 17.77 4.34
N ILE A 229 16.74 17.69 5.54
CA ILE A 229 15.36 17.22 5.75
C ILE A 229 14.38 18.10 4.95
N THR A 230 14.57 19.41 5.01
CA THR A 230 13.74 20.35 4.23
C THR A 230 13.90 20.14 2.73
N ALA A 231 15.13 19.90 2.24
CA ALA A 231 15.39 19.61 0.85
C ALA A 231 14.76 18.27 0.39
N VAL A 232 14.80 17.21 1.23
CA VAL A 232 14.12 15.95 0.95
C VAL A 232 12.61 16.16 0.87
N HIS A 233 12.01 16.89 1.83
CA HIS A 233 10.58 17.19 1.83
C HIS A 233 10.16 17.97 0.57
N GLN A 234 10.85 19.05 0.24
CA GLN A 234 10.54 19.86 -0.94
C GLN A 234 10.73 19.09 -2.25
N GLY A 235 11.86 18.37 -2.39
CA GLY A 235 12.17 17.59 -3.58
C GLY A 235 11.21 16.40 -3.79
N SER A 236 10.71 15.81 -2.72
CA SER A 236 9.73 14.72 -2.79
C SER A 236 8.28 15.21 -2.90
N GLY A 237 8.00 16.46 -2.55
CA GLY A 237 6.63 16.98 -2.37
C GLY A 237 5.87 16.21 -1.29
N GLY A 238 6.56 15.67 -0.27
CA GLY A 238 5.96 14.87 0.79
C GLY A 238 5.59 13.43 0.38
N ILE A 239 5.96 12.97 -0.82
CA ILE A 239 5.67 11.63 -1.32
C ILE A 239 6.74 10.64 -0.85
N LEU A 240 6.36 9.65 -0.06
CA LEU A 240 7.27 8.72 0.62
C LEU A 240 8.24 8.00 -0.32
N ARG A 241 7.77 7.51 -1.48
CA ARG A 241 8.62 6.82 -2.45
C ARG A 241 9.72 7.73 -2.98
N LYS A 242 9.39 8.97 -3.33
CA LYS A 242 10.37 9.97 -3.77
C LYS A 242 11.31 10.35 -2.63
N ALA A 243 10.79 10.52 -1.42
CA ALA A 243 11.59 10.80 -0.24
C ALA A 243 12.63 9.69 0.03
N ASN A 244 12.23 8.42 -0.08
CA ASN A 244 13.14 7.29 0.06
C ASN A 244 14.29 7.31 -0.96
N HIS A 245 13.98 7.63 -2.22
CA HIS A 245 15.01 7.75 -3.25
C HIS A 245 15.98 8.90 -2.95
N LEU A 246 15.46 10.08 -2.61
CA LEU A 246 16.27 11.25 -2.29
C LEU A 246 17.13 11.03 -1.04
N ALA A 247 16.53 10.52 0.03
CA ALA A 247 17.24 10.30 1.28
C ALA A 247 18.34 9.23 1.14
N ARG A 248 18.06 8.13 0.44
CA ARG A 248 19.06 7.09 0.16
C ARG A 248 20.19 7.63 -0.72
N GLY A 249 19.86 8.32 -1.80
CA GLY A 249 20.84 8.95 -2.68
C GLY A 249 21.74 9.96 -1.95
N ALA A 250 21.16 10.75 -1.04
CA ALA A 250 21.88 11.71 -0.22
C ALA A 250 22.86 11.02 0.77
N LEU A 251 22.47 9.86 1.36
CA LEU A 251 23.41 9.05 2.16
C LEU A 251 24.58 8.54 1.34
N VAL A 252 24.31 8.08 0.11
CA VAL A 252 25.39 7.64 -0.81
C VAL A 252 26.31 8.80 -1.17
N ALA A 253 25.77 9.99 -1.46
CA ALA A 253 26.57 11.19 -1.77
C ALA A 253 27.44 11.60 -0.57
N ALA A 254 26.87 11.68 0.63
CA ALA A 254 27.59 12.03 1.84
C ALA A 254 28.72 11.04 2.14
N ALA A 255 28.50 9.74 1.96
CA ALA A 255 29.54 8.73 2.14
C ALA A 255 30.67 8.86 1.10
N LYS A 256 30.37 9.21 -0.15
CA LYS A 256 31.39 9.52 -1.18
C LYS A 256 32.26 10.73 -0.78
N ASP A 257 31.62 11.75 -0.21
CA ASP A 257 32.29 12.97 0.25
C ASP A 257 32.96 12.81 1.63
N GLN A 258 32.93 11.58 2.20
CA GLN A 258 33.45 11.28 3.55
C GLN A 258 32.83 12.17 4.65
N SER A 259 31.61 12.64 4.44
CA SER A 259 30.87 13.46 5.39
C SER A 259 29.99 12.57 6.31
N MET A 260 30.15 12.74 7.62
CA MET A 260 29.32 12.05 8.62
C MET A 260 27.90 12.63 8.74
N THR A 261 27.64 13.77 8.09
CA THR A 261 26.33 14.43 8.06
C THR A 261 25.86 14.62 6.63
N VAL A 262 24.55 14.48 6.42
CA VAL A 262 23.89 14.69 5.14
C VAL A 262 23.43 16.14 5.06
N THR A 263 23.93 16.89 4.08
CA THR A 263 23.59 18.29 3.82
C THR A 263 22.56 18.42 2.69
N ALA A 264 22.01 19.61 2.50
CA ALA A 264 21.12 19.92 1.39
C ALA A 264 21.79 19.70 0.01
N ASP A 265 23.11 19.90 -0.09
CA ASP A 265 23.85 19.69 -1.35
C ASP A 265 23.93 18.20 -1.71
N HIS A 266 24.07 17.30 -0.74
CA HIS A 266 23.98 15.86 -0.97
C HIS A 266 22.60 15.46 -1.51
N VAL A 267 21.52 16.09 -1.00
CA VAL A 267 20.15 15.87 -1.51
C VAL A 267 20.00 16.39 -2.95
N ARG A 268 20.59 17.54 -3.28
CA ARG A 268 20.58 18.08 -4.65
C ARG A 268 21.32 17.14 -5.61
N LEU A 269 22.50 16.62 -5.23
CA LEU A 269 23.21 15.62 -6.03
C LEU A 269 22.34 14.38 -6.27
N ALA A 270 21.70 13.86 -5.22
CA ALA A 270 20.79 12.72 -5.35
C ALA A 270 19.63 13.02 -6.32
N SER A 271 19.09 14.24 -6.33
CA SER A 271 17.99 14.60 -7.22
C SER A 271 18.39 14.60 -8.70
N THR A 272 19.63 14.88 -9.04
CA THR A 272 20.11 14.87 -10.44
C THR A 272 20.32 13.45 -10.98
N GLU A 273 20.50 12.45 -10.10
CA GLU A 273 20.67 11.05 -10.50
C GLU A 273 19.34 10.28 -10.66
N ILE A 274 18.22 10.85 -10.20
CA ILE A 274 16.91 10.17 -10.17
C ILE A 274 16.06 10.44 -11.43
N PHE A 275 16.37 11.48 -12.22
CA PHE A 275 15.65 11.89 -13.42
C PHE A 275 16.55 12.02 -14.64
#